data_9e68d3998c212ffe94b9b77932b264af
#
_entry.id   9e68d3998c212ffe94b9b77932b264af
#
_cell.length_a   1.000
_cell.length_b   1.000
_cell.length_c   1.000
_cell.angle_alpha   90.00
_cell.angle_beta   90.00
_cell.angle_gamma   90.00
#
_symmetry.space_group_name_H-M   'P 1'
#
loop_
_entity.id
_entity.type
_entity.pdbx_description
1 polymer ?
#
loop_
_entity_poly.entity_id
_entity_poly.type
_entity_poly.pdbx_seq_one_letter_code
_entity_poly.pdbx_strand_id
1 'polypeptide(L)'
;MNCDYANMGIAAAGVVGAFLGAGVTYWAAWRQTPKPDARIDGVALKYMSIGEGENLFIATVTNHGNAVAEIARTEVHATVDGSPVKASIGAIDVAGTLAAGTSKELWLDVALPEPMGADVHDGRKRLRVTVTLHPIKGKALRSSFAFSRDPGYGFVPCATP
;
A
#
# COMPACT_ATOMS: atom_id res chain seq x y z
N MET A 1 -1.90 68.64 11.62
CA MET A 1 -1.70 67.31 12.22
C MET A 1 -2.55 66.28 11.47
N ASN A 2 -2.12 65.82 10.27
CA ASN A 2 -2.87 64.80 9.53
C ASN A 2 -1.98 63.86 8.70
N CYS A 3 -0.68 63.68 9.05
CA CYS A 3 0.22 62.86 8.25
C CYS A 3 0.45 61.44 8.82
N ASP A 4 0.02 61.18 10.05
CA ASP A 4 0.35 59.90 10.71
C ASP A 4 -0.54 58.70 10.34
N TYR A 5 -1.79 58.98 9.92
CA TYR A 5 -2.70 57.89 9.57
C TYR A 5 -2.40 57.21 8.24
N ALA A 6 -1.85 57.97 7.27
CA ALA A 6 -1.50 57.39 5.97
C ALA A 6 -0.32 56.42 6.06
N ASN A 7 0.67 56.71 6.89
CA ASN A 7 1.81 55.84 7.11
C ASN A 7 1.44 54.58 7.88
N MET A 8 0.49 54.63 8.82
CA MET A 8 0.02 53.47 9.54
C MET A 8 -0.75 52.51 8.63
N GLY A 9 -1.56 53.03 7.70
CA GLY A 9 -2.27 52.20 6.70
C GLY A 9 -1.36 51.46 5.76
N ILE A 10 -0.28 52.09 5.29
CA ILE A 10 0.71 51.46 4.40
C ILE A 10 1.52 50.38 5.13
N ALA A 11 1.90 50.62 6.38
CA ALA A 11 2.62 49.63 7.20
C ALA A 11 1.75 48.41 7.49
N ALA A 12 0.48 48.60 7.83
CA ALA A 12 -0.47 47.51 8.08
C ALA A 12 -0.71 46.65 6.82
N ALA A 13 -0.90 47.29 5.65
CA ALA A 13 -1.08 46.59 4.38
C ALA A 13 0.17 45.79 3.98
N GLY A 14 1.36 46.30 4.25
CA GLY A 14 2.64 45.61 4.02
C GLY A 14 2.79 44.37 4.86
N VAL A 15 2.44 44.43 6.15
CA VAL A 15 2.51 43.31 7.09
C VAL A 15 1.51 42.22 6.69
N VAL A 16 0.27 42.55 6.39
CA VAL A 16 -0.74 41.58 5.94
C VAL A 16 -0.32 40.92 4.61
N GLY A 17 0.20 41.70 3.65
CA GLY A 17 0.71 41.16 2.39
C GLY A 17 1.88 40.18 2.58
N ALA A 18 2.79 40.47 3.52
CA ALA A 18 3.92 39.60 3.84
C ALA A 18 3.46 38.26 4.46
N PHE A 19 2.46 38.29 5.35
CA PHE A 19 1.91 37.06 5.96
C PHE A 19 1.16 36.23 4.92
N LEU A 20 0.38 36.83 4.03
CA LEU A 20 -0.31 36.11 2.95
C LEU A 20 0.68 35.52 1.96
N GLY A 21 1.71 36.27 1.57
CA GLY A 21 2.77 35.79 0.68
C GLY A 21 3.57 34.65 1.30
N ALA A 22 3.95 34.76 2.57
CA ALA A 22 4.64 33.69 3.30
C ALA A 22 3.77 32.43 3.45
N GLY A 23 2.46 32.60 3.72
CA GLY A 23 1.50 31.50 3.81
C GLY A 23 1.36 30.72 2.50
N VAL A 24 1.24 31.44 1.37
CA VAL A 24 1.14 30.83 0.03
C VAL A 24 2.43 30.12 -0.36
N THR A 25 3.59 30.73 -0.13
CA THR A 25 4.90 30.10 -0.41
C THR A 25 5.15 28.89 0.47
N TYR A 26 4.81 28.95 1.76
CA TYR A 26 4.92 27.81 2.66
C TYR A 26 3.99 26.66 2.22
N TRP A 27 2.75 26.96 1.84
CA TRP A 27 1.80 25.96 1.36
C TRP A 27 2.24 25.34 0.02
N ALA A 28 2.75 26.15 -0.91
CA ALA A 28 3.31 25.66 -2.17
C ALA A 28 4.57 24.79 -1.94
N ALA A 29 5.47 25.21 -1.07
CA ALA A 29 6.65 24.44 -0.69
C ALA A 29 6.27 23.13 0.02
N TRP A 30 5.26 23.15 0.90
CA TRP A 30 4.77 21.95 1.57
C TRP A 30 4.14 20.94 0.60
N ARG A 31 3.41 21.41 -0.43
CA ARG A 31 2.90 20.55 -1.51
C ARG A 31 4.00 19.96 -2.40
N GLN A 32 5.10 20.67 -2.56
CA GLN A 32 6.25 20.22 -3.35
C GLN A 32 7.22 19.36 -2.55
N THR A 33 7.01 19.18 -1.23
CA THR A 33 7.88 18.33 -0.42
C THR A 33 7.83 16.91 -0.98
N PRO A 34 8.96 16.32 -1.36
CA PRO A 34 9.01 14.96 -1.86
C PRO A 34 8.47 13.99 -0.82
N LYS A 35 7.42 13.27 -1.15
CA LYS A 35 6.79 12.28 -0.27
C LYS A 35 6.65 10.95 -1.02
N PRO A 36 7.30 9.89 -0.55
CA PRO A 36 7.02 8.55 -1.01
C PRO A 36 5.66 8.11 -0.47
N ASP A 37 4.87 7.40 -1.28
CA ASP A 37 3.58 6.82 -0.89
C ASP A 37 3.41 5.47 -1.58
N ALA A 38 4.16 4.47 -1.10
CA ALA A 38 4.04 3.11 -1.60
C ALA A 38 2.78 2.47 -1.02
N ARG A 39 1.96 1.84 -1.88
CA ARG A 39 0.73 1.13 -1.48
C ARG A 39 0.67 -0.22 -2.17
N ILE A 40 -0.07 -1.13 -1.54
CA ILE A 40 -0.44 -2.40 -2.16
C ILE A 40 -1.82 -2.20 -2.76
N ASP A 41 -1.89 -2.08 -4.07
CA ASP A 41 -3.14 -1.75 -4.78
C ASP A 41 -4.07 -2.96 -4.90
N GLY A 42 -3.51 -4.17 -4.93
CA GLY A 42 -4.29 -5.39 -5.00
C GLY A 42 -3.43 -6.63 -4.91
N VAL A 43 -4.08 -7.75 -4.63
CA VAL A 43 -3.49 -9.09 -4.71
C VAL A 43 -4.41 -9.95 -5.57
N ALA A 44 -3.84 -10.61 -6.56
CA ALA A 44 -4.55 -11.54 -7.43
C ALA A 44 -3.96 -12.95 -7.31
N LEU A 45 -4.81 -13.96 -7.35
CA LEU A 45 -4.38 -15.34 -7.50
C LEU A 45 -3.99 -15.58 -8.96
N LYS A 46 -2.75 -15.98 -9.21
CA LYS A 46 -2.28 -16.34 -10.56
C LYS A 46 -2.38 -17.83 -10.82
N TYR A 47 -2.04 -18.64 -9.85
CA TYR A 47 -2.04 -20.09 -9.97
C TYR A 47 -2.45 -20.71 -8.65
N MET A 48 -3.30 -21.73 -8.72
CA MET A 48 -3.70 -22.55 -7.59
C MET A 48 -3.44 -24.00 -7.90
N SER A 49 -2.69 -24.68 -7.03
CA SER A 49 -2.52 -26.13 -7.06
C SER A 49 -3.61 -26.79 -6.24
N ILE A 50 -4.21 -27.82 -6.80
CA ILE A 50 -5.12 -28.73 -6.06
C ILE A 50 -4.27 -29.87 -5.53
N GLY A 51 -4.11 -29.96 -4.21
CA GLY A 51 -3.25 -30.92 -3.53
C GLY A 51 -2.09 -30.25 -2.79
N GLU A 52 -1.05 -31.01 -2.44
CA GLU A 52 0.16 -30.47 -1.81
C GLU A 52 0.93 -29.61 -2.81
N GLY A 53 0.55 -28.34 -2.95
CA GLY A 53 1.18 -27.43 -3.89
C GLY A 53 1.23 -26.01 -3.37
N GLU A 54 2.16 -25.24 -3.94
CA GLU A 54 2.27 -23.81 -3.69
C GLU A 54 1.27 -23.06 -4.57
N ASN A 55 0.53 -22.15 -3.95
CA ASN A 55 -0.40 -21.29 -4.65
C ASN A 55 0.27 -19.94 -4.85
N LEU A 56 0.37 -19.51 -6.10
CA LEU A 56 1.03 -18.26 -6.47
C LEU A 56 0.04 -17.10 -6.50
N PHE A 57 0.27 -16.12 -5.65
CA PHE A 57 -0.41 -14.84 -5.67
C PHE A 57 0.53 -13.75 -6.16
N ILE A 58 -0.01 -12.77 -6.85
CA ILE A 58 0.73 -11.57 -7.26
C ILE A 58 0.10 -10.36 -6.59
N ALA A 59 0.89 -9.66 -5.79
CA ALA A 59 0.55 -8.36 -5.26
C ALA A 59 1.14 -7.27 -6.14
N THR A 60 0.35 -6.25 -6.47
CA THR A 60 0.83 -5.05 -7.16
C THR A 60 1.13 -3.98 -6.14
N VAL A 61 2.37 -3.52 -6.08
CA VAL A 61 2.83 -2.45 -5.21
C VAL A 61 3.13 -1.23 -6.06
N THR A 62 2.45 -0.13 -5.80
CA THR A 62 2.60 1.14 -6.54
C THR A 62 3.05 2.24 -5.61
N ASN A 63 3.97 3.07 -6.07
CA ASN A 63 4.34 4.30 -5.40
C ASN A 63 3.52 5.47 -5.97
N HIS A 64 2.45 5.85 -5.28
CA HIS A 64 1.58 6.98 -5.62
C HIS A 64 2.17 8.34 -5.23
N GLY A 65 3.32 8.35 -4.56
CA GLY A 65 4.01 9.56 -4.15
C GLY A 65 4.75 10.24 -5.29
N ASN A 66 5.34 11.39 -4.98
CA ASN A 66 6.17 12.19 -5.90
C ASN A 66 7.67 12.03 -5.62
N ALA A 67 8.06 11.10 -4.75
CA ALA A 67 9.45 10.78 -4.42
C ALA A 67 9.66 9.27 -4.46
N VAL A 68 10.91 8.84 -4.56
CA VAL A 68 11.30 7.44 -4.49
C VAL A 68 10.92 6.85 -3.14
N ALA A 69 10.22 5.72 -3.14
CA ALA A 69 9.99 4.91 -1.95
C ALA A 69 11.11 3.85 -1.81
N GLU A 70 11.66 3.75 -0.61
CA GLU A 70 12.69 2.76 -0.27
C GLU A 70 12.09 1.72 0.67
N ILE A 71 11.97 0.49 0.20
CA ILE A 71 11.39 -0.64 0.94
C ILE A 71 12.55 -1.50 1.45
N ALA A 72 12.69 -1.57 2.77
CA ALA A 72 13.77 -2.33 3.41
C ALA A 72 13.52 -3.84 3.32
N ARG A 73 12.28 -4.25 3.54
CA ARG A 73 11.85 -5.65 3.48
C ARG A 73 10.35 -5.77 3.28
N THR A 74 9.94 -6.95 2.83
CA THR A 74 8.56 -7.35 2.68
C THR A 74 8.28 -8.55 3.57
N GLU A 75 7.09 -8.62 4.14
CA GLU A 75 6.62 -9.78 4.91
C GLU A 75 5.27 -10.22 4.38
N VAL A 76 5.02 -11.52 4.39
CA VAL A 76 3.74 -12.12 4.03
C VAL A 76 3.28 -13.05 5.13
N HIS A 77 2.00 -12.97 5.45
CA HIS A 77 1.32 -13.90 6.35
C HIS A 77 0.04 -14.37 5.69
N ALA A 78 -0.27 -15.65 5.82
CA ALA A 78 -1.53 -16.19 5.34
C ALA A 78 -2.25 -16.96 6.45
N THR A 79 -3.58 -16.90 6.43
CA THR A 79 -4.43 -17.66 7.36
C THR A 79 -5.62 -18.20 6.62
N VAL A 80 -6.09 -19.38 7.04
CA VAL A 80 -7.36 -19.96 6.59
C VAL A 80 -8.30 -20.04 7.79
N ASP A 81 -9.39 -19.28 7.76
CA ASP A 81 -10.32 -19.08 8.88
C ASP A 81 -9.62 -18.79 10.22
N GLY A 82 -8.56 -17.98 10.18
CA GLY A 82 -7.75 -17.61 11.34
C GLY A 82 -6.61 -18.58 11.67
N SER A 83 -6.57 -19.78 11.11
CA SER A 83 -5.46 -20.72 11.30
C SER A 83 -4.29 -20.34 10.39
N PRO A 84 -3.06 -20.17 10.92
CA PRO A 84 -1.91 -19.78 10.11
C PRO A 84 -1.53 -20.88 9.13
N VAL A 85 -1.16 -20.48 7.92
CA VAL A 85 -0.58 -21.36 6.88
C VAL A 85 0.76 -20.80 6.43
N LYS A 86 1.61 -21.67 5.89
CA LYS A 86 2.94 -21.26 5.41
C LYS A 86 2.77 -20.32 4.22
N ALA A 87 3.41 -19.15 4.33
CA ALA A 87 3.50 -18.20 3.24
C ALA A 87 4.92 -17.66 3.17
N SER A 88 5.41 -17.38 1.96
CA SER A 88 6.74 -16.86 1.69
C SER A 88 6.72 -15.89 0.52
N ILE A 89 7.75 -15.04 0.45
CA ILE A 89 8.01 -14.24 -0.72
C ILE A 89 8.59 -15.16 -1.79
N GLY A 90 8.00 -15.12 -2.97
CA GLY A 90 8.45 -15.89 -4.13
C GLY A 90 9.66 -15.29 -4.83
N ALA A 91 9.83 -15.63 -6.10
CA ALA A 91 11.01 -15.23 -6.88
C ALA A 91 11.11 -13.71 -7.15
N ILE A 92 10.02 -12.97 -7.04
CA ILE A 92 9.97 -11.52 -7.30
C ILE A 92 9.56 -10.80 -6.03
N ASP A 93 10.46 -9.94 -5.53
CA ASP A 93 10.27 -9.08 -4.35
C ASP A 93 10.31 -7.60 -4.78
N VAL A 94 9.66 -6.76 -3.99
CA VAL A 94 9.66 -5.31 -4.17
C VAL A 94 10.66 -4.59 -3.27
N ALA A 95 11.43 -5.33 -2.46
CA ALA A 95 12.50 -4.75 -1.64
C ALA A 95 13.48 -3.93 -2.52
N GLY A 96 13.96 -2.81 -1.98
CA GLY A 96 14.77 -1.83 -2.68
C GLY A 96 13.99 -0.56 -3.05
N THR A 97 14.29 0.02 -4.20
CA THR A 97 13.72 1.31 -4.63
C THR A 97 12.53 1.14 -5.56
N LEU A 98 11.50 1.96 -5.33
CA LEU A 98 10.33 2.08 -6.18
C LEU A 98 10.17 3.55 -6.59
N ALA A 99 10.40 3.86 -7.87
CA ALA A 99 10.31 5.23 -8.37
C ALA A 99 8.89 5.79 -8.25
N ALA A 100 8.77 7.11 -8.21
CA ALA A 100 7.48 7.80 -8.18
C ALA A 100 6.61 7.41 -9.38
N GLY A 101 5.35 7.11 -9.15
CA GLY A 101 4.39 6.73 -10.19
C GLY A 101 4.64 5.36 -10.84
N THR A 102 5.54 4.53 -10.30
CA THR A 102 5.81 3.20 -10.84
C THR A 102 5.21 2.09 -9.98
N SER A 103 4.93 0.96 -10.61
CA SER A 103 4.45 -0.25 -9.96
C SER A 103 5.45 -1.39 -10.13
N LYS A 104 5.51 -2.27 -9.14
CA LYS A 104 6.23 -3.55 -9.19
C LYS A 104 5.32 -4.68 -8.74
N GLU A 105 5.56 -5.87 -9.28
CA GLU A 105 4.94 -7.09 -8.82
C GLU A 105 5.71 -7.66 -7.63
N LEU A 106 4.99 -8.23 -6.69
CA LEU A 106 5.47 -9.02 -5.57
C LEU A 106 4.83 -10.39 -5.65
N TRP A 107 5.65 -11.42 -5.77
CA TRP A 107 5.15 -12.78 -5.85
C TRP A 107 5.10 -13.41 -4.46
N LEU A 108 3.98 -14.06 -4.16
CA LEU A 108 3.68 -14.63 -2.86
C LEU A 108 3.33 -16.11 -3.04
N ASP A 109 4.10 -16.97 -2.39
CA ASP A 109 3.85 -18.40 -2.38
C ASP A 109 3.12 -18.78 -1.09
N VAL A 110 1.94 -19.41 -1.21
CA VAL A 110 1.12 -19.85 -0.09
C VAL A 110 0.90 -21.35 -0.18
N ALA A 111 1.44 -22.09 0.77
CA ALA A 111 1.24 -23.52 0.86
C ALA A 111 -0.03 -23.84 1.67
N LEU A 112 -0.98 -24.53 1.04
CA LEU A 112 -2.22 -24.98 1.67
C LEU A 112 -2.17 -26.50 1.85
N PRO A 113 -1.93 -26.98 3.07
CA PRO A 113 -1.92 -28.42 3.34
C PRO A 113 -3.33 -29.01 3.19
N GLU A 114 -3.41 -30.29 2.82
CA GLU A 114 -4.68 -31.01 2.82
C GLU A 114 -5.16 -31.30 4.27
N PRO A 115 -6.48 -31.28 4.53
CA PRO A 115 -7.60 -31.02 3.59
C PRO A 115 -7.90 -29.52 3.40
N MET A 116 -7.09 -28.62 3.97
CA MET A 116 -7.36 -27.18 4.01
C MET A 116 -7.36 -26.57 2.60
N GLY A 117 -6.49 -27.02 1.72
CA GLY A 117 -6.46 -26.59 0.33
C GLY A 117 -7.76 -26.92 -0.41
N ALA A 118 -8.27 -28.13 -0.23
CA ALA A 118 -9.55 -28.55 -0.80
C ALA A 118 -10.73 -27.71 -0.24
N ASP A 119 -10.75 -27.44 1.08
CA ASP A 119 -11.79 -26.63 1.70
C ASP A 119 -11.81 -25.17 1.20
N VAL A 120 -10.62 -24.59 0.97
CA VAL A 120 -10.50 -23.26 0.38
C VAL A 120 -10.92 -23.30 -1.08
N HIS A 121 -10.49 -24.31 -1.84
CA HIS A 121 -10.86 -24.48 -3.24
C HIS A 121 -12.37 -24.66 -3.43
N ASP A 122 -13.03 -25.40 -2.54
CA ASP A 122 -14.48 -25.62 -2.59
C ASP A 122 -15.29 -24.45 -2.02
N GLY A 123 -14.63 -23.40 -1.54
CA GLY A 123 -15.27 -22.23 -0.97
C GLY A 123 -15.85 -22.43 0.44
N ARG A 124 -15.49 -23.55 1.10
CA ARG A 124 -15.92 -23.86 2.48
C ARG A 124 -15.17 -23.03 3.50
N LYS A 125 -13.92 -22.62 3.18
CA LYS A 125 -13.06 -21.79 4.03
C LYS A 125 -12.53 -20.58 3.27
N ARG A 126 -12.19 -19.53 4.02
CA ARG A 126 -11.65 -18.29 3.48
C ARG A 126 -10.15 -18.20 3.70
N LEU A 127 -9.41 -17.96 2.63
CA LEU A 127 -7.99 -17.64 2.71
C LEU A 127 -7.85 -16.13 2.88
N ARG A 128 -7.03 -15.72 3.84
CA ARG A 128 -6.61 -14.32 4.00
C ARG A 128 -5.10 -14.23 3.82
N VAL A 129 -4.68 -13.39 2.91
CA VAL A 129 -3.26 -13.06 2.68
C VAL A 129 -3.01 -11.64 3.16
N THR A 130 -2.03 -11.47 4.01
CA THR A 130 -1.61 -10.17 4.56
C THR A 130 -0.20 -9.89 4.11
N VAL A 131 0.01 -8.76 3.46
CA VAL A 131 1.32 -8.28 3.02
C VAL A 131 1.67 -7.04 3.84
N THR A 132 2.91 -7.00 4.33
CA THR A 132 3.45 -5.88 5.07
C THR A 132 4.72 -5.39 4.38
N LEU A 133 4.73 -4.12 3.99
CA LEU A 133 5.90 -3.43 3.46
C LEU A 133 6.55 -2.65 4.60
N HIS A 134 7.84 -2.82 4.79
CA HIS A 134 8.63 -2.08 5.76
C HIS A 134 9.50 -1.06 5.02
N PRO A 135 9.08 0.22 4.93
CA PRO A 135 9.91 1.25 4.34
C PRO A 135 11.13 1.53 5.22
N ILE A 136 12.24 2.01 4.63
CA ILE A 136 13.44 2.43 5.38
C ILE A 136 13.09 3.58 6.33
N LYS A 137 12.20 4.47 5.88
CA LYS A 137 11.71 5.59 6.70
C LYS A 137 10.19 5.57 6.74
N GLY A 138 9.62 5.66 7.94
CA GLY A 138 8.18 5.71 8.13
C GLY A 138 7.61 4.47 8.82
N LYS A 139 6.29 4.35 8.80
CA LYS A 139 5.58 3.23 9.42
C LYS A 139 5.41 2.09 8.42
N ALA A 140 5.40 0.87 8.91
CA ALA A 140 5.05 -0.30 8.10
C ALA A 140 3.63 -0.15 7.52
N LEU A 141 3.50 -0.52 6.26
CA LEU A 141 2.25 -0.47 5.50
C LEU A 141 1.72 -1.90 5.39
N ARG A 142 0.55 -2.14 5.95
CA ARG A 142 -0.05 -3.47 5.99
C ARG A 142 -1.37 -3.47 5.22
N SER A 143 -1.52 -4.44 4.32
CA SER A 143 -2.77 -4.69 3.60
C SER A 143 -3.15 -6.15 3.70
N SER A 144 -4.45 -6.42 3.89
CA SER A 144 -4.98 -7.78 4.00
C SER A 144 -6.06 -8.00 2.94
N PHE A 145 -5.96 -9.13 2.26
CA PHE A 145 -6.86 -9.53 1.19
C PHE A 145 -7.48 -10.87 1.56
N ALA A 146 -8.80 -10.95 1.47
CA ALA A 146 -9.53 -12.19 1.67
C ALA A 146 -9.94 -12.76 0.32
N PHE A 147 -9.83 -14.07 0.18
CA PHE A 147 -10.22 -14.79 -1.01
C PHE A 147 -11.25 -15.85 -0.64
N SER A 148 -12.36 -15.88 -1.37
CA SER A 148 -13.31 -16.98 -1.36
C SER A 148 -13.59 -17.39 -2.80
N ARG A 149 -13.96 -18.66 -2.99
CA ARG A 149 -14.39 -19.11 -4.31
C ARG A 149 -15.78 -18.58 -4.61
N ASP A 150 -15.91 -17.93 -5.75
CA ASP A 150 -17.20 -17.67 -6.37
C ASP A 150 -17.50 -18.80 -7.37
N PRO A 151 -18.65 -19.48 -7.30
CA PRO A 151 -18.98 -20.58 -8.18
C PRO A 151 -18.96 -20.21 -9.69
N GLY A 152 -19.11 -18.93 -10.02
CA GLY A 152 -19.14 -18.45 -11.40
C GLY A 152 -17.83 -17.83 -11.91
N TYR A 153 -16.98 -17.31 -11.02
CA TYR A 153 -15.81 -16.50 -11.38
C TYR A 153 -14.47 -17.01 -10.82
N GLY A 154 -14.48 -18.15 -10.10
CA GLY A 154 -13.28 -18.65 -9.45
C GLY A 154 -12.95 -17.91 -8.15
N PHE A 155 -11.66 -17.68 -7.87
CA PHE A 155 -11.23 -16.93 -6.67
C PHE A 155 -11.40 -15.43 -6.89
N VAL A 156 -12.29 -14.82 -6.14
CA VAL A 156 -12.53 -13.37 -6.16
C VAL A 156 -12.02 -12.78 -4.86
N PRO A 157 -11.29 -11.66 -4.90
CA PRO A 157 -10.97 -10.93 -3.68
C PRO A 157 -12.28 -10.46 -3.04
N CYS A 158 -12.52 -10.87 -1.80
CA CYS A 158 -13.63 -10.33 -1.03
C CYS A 158 -13.28 -8.90 -0.64
N ALA A 159 -14.21 -7.96 -0.85
CA ALA A 159 -14.07 -6.63 -0.28
C ALA A 159 -13.90 -6.79 1.24
N THR A 160 -12.78 -6.31 1.78
CA THR A 160 -12.59 -6.18 3.22
C THR A 160 -13.44 -5.02 3.70
N PRO A 161 -14.31 -5.21 4.71
CA PRO A 161 -15.07 -4.12 5.30
C PRO A 161 -14.14 -3.11 5.99
#